data_55443fbdfee543790447a92c2e1929de
#
_entry.id   55443fbdfee543790447a92c2e1929de
#
_cell.length_a   1.000
_cell.length_b   1.000
_cell.length_c   1.000
_cell.angle_alpha   90.00
_cell.angle_beta   90.00
_cell.angle_gamma   90.00
#
_symmetry.space_group_name_H-M   'P 1'
#
loop_
_entity.id
_entity.type
_entity.pdbx_description
1 polymer ?
#
loop_
_entity_poly.entity_id
_entity_poly.type
_entity_poly.pdbx_seq_one_letter_code
_entity_poly.pdbx_strand_id
1 'polypeptide(L)'
;MLEKEYSFALYDRVDQLPAAWDELAAANIFLSCGYLSVLETSAPQNMECHFIGVFDGSELVAAALSQFLDLNSLESFGERDRCIKTSVRNFVFKRFSSHVMFIGNNMLTGQNAFVSGKTADYSSVLFALKAASVTLASQYRKRGKPIHLVTFKDFSESKADRFKTAGFSDYFQFSTQPNMVLEIRPDWNSFDDYIASLLKKYRDQFKRARKKSDGLEKRKMHLEDILQHEKTINELYHHVARNAPFNTFFLAENHFRTLKEKLGGNFLFYGYFDDGKLVGFSTLIKNGDVLDTYFLGYDESVQREKMLYLNMLYDMIAFGINKGFREIVFARTALEIKSSVGAQPVEMIGFMKHRNRLINKKLDRVFDYLEPKTEWQQRHPFK
;
A
#
# COMPACT_ATOMS: atom_id res chain seq x y z
N MET A 1 -1.87 -36.20 -1.82
CA MET A 1 -0.62 -35.74 -2.44
C MET A 1 0.32 -35.41 -1.28
N LEU A 2 1.54 -35.91 -1.32
CA LEU A 2 2.57 -35.48 -0.36
C LEU A 2 2.79 -33.99 -0.57
N GLU A 3 2.66 -33.18 0.49
CA GLU A 3 2.96 -31.75 0.46
C GLU A 3 4.45 -31.61 0.07
N LYS A 4 4.73 -30.80 -0.95
CA LYS A 4 6.07 -30.52 -1.41
C LYS A 4 6.75 -29.64 -0.36
N GLU A 5 7.83 -30.09 0.25
CA GLU A 5 8.55 -29.31 1.24
C GLU A 5 9.51 -28.34 0.54
N TYR A 6 9.15 -27.04 0.58
CA TYR A 6 10.00 -25.97 0.06
C TYR A 6 10.92 -25.41 1.15
N SER A 7 12.16 -25.14 0.76
CA SER A 7 13.10 -24.39 1.60
C SER A 7 12.97 -22.89 1.41
N PHE A 8 13.57 -22.10 2.29
CA PHE A 8 13.61 -20.65 2.14
C PHE A 8 14.98 -20.09 2.51
N ALA A 9 15.28 -18.91 1.94
CA ALA A 9 16.41 -18.09 2.33
C ALA A 9 15.96 -16.66 2.64
N LEU A 10 16.66 -16.03 3.59
CA LEU A 10 16.40 -14.66 4.03
C LEU A 10 17.53 -13.76 3.52
N TYR A 11 17.16 -12.60 2.98
CA TYR A 11 18.08 -11.61 2.47
C TYR A 11 17.75 -10.24 3.06
N ASP A 12 18.78 -9.51 3.44
CA ASP A 12 18.65 -8.15 3.98
C ASP A 12 19.04 -7.09 2.94
N ARG A 13 19.62 -7.50 1.81
CA ARG A 13 20.14 -6.63 0.76
C ARG A 13 19.75 -7.14 -0.62
N VAL A 14 19.49 -6.21 -1.52
CA VAL A 14 19.11 -6.52 -2.90
C VAL A 14 20.24 -7.19 -3.68
N ASP A 15 21.50 -6.83 -3.41
CA ASP A 15 22.66 -7.43 -4.09
C ASP A 15 22.88 -8.91 -3.71
N GLN A 16 22.21 -9.44 -2.71
CA GLN A 16 22.24 -10.83 -2.30
C GLN A 16 21.17 -11.70 -2.99
N LEU A 17 20.22 -11.07 -3.69
CA LEU A 17 19.09 -11.80 -4.29
C LEU A 17 19.55 -12.70 -5.43
N PRO A 18 18.91 -13.87 -5.61
CA PRO A 18 19.19 -14.75 -6.74
C PRO A 18 19.00 -14.07 -8.09
N ALA A 19 19.78 -14.40 -9.10
CA ALA A 19 19.68 -13.84 -10.44
C ALA A 19 18.27 -14.02 -11.08
N ALA A 20 17.57 -15.10 -10.74
CA ALA A 20 16.21 -15.38 -11.19
C ALA A 20 15.13 -14.51 -10.51
N TRP A 21 15.47 -13.65 -9.54
CA TRP A 21 14.51 -12.89 -8.75
C TRP A 21 13.62 -11.99 -9.61
N ASP A 22 14.21 -11.16 -10.46
CA ASP A 22 13.45 -10.19 -11.28
C ASP A 22 12.60 -10.87 -12.38
N GLU A 23 13.03 -12.04 -12.87
CA GLU A 23 12.21 -12.83 -13.79
C GLU A 23 10.93 -13.30 -13.10
N LEU A 24 11.05 -13.81 -11.89
CA LEU A 24 9.90 -14.23 -11.08
C LEU A 24 9.02 -13.03 -10.66
N ALA A 25 9.64 -11.91 -10.32
CA ALA A 25 8.98 -10.68 -9.90
C ALA A 25 8.39 -9.86 -11.05
N ALA A 26 8.59 -10.24 -12.32
CA ALA A 26 8.16 -9.48 -13.50
C ALA A 26 6.65 -9.16 -13.52
N ALA A 27 5.82 -9.99 -12.87
CA ALA A 27 4.38 -9.77 -12.73
C ALA A 27 3.98 -8.73 -11.67
N ASN A 28 4.92 -8.27 -10.82
CA ASN A 28 4.65 -7.30 -9.76
C ASN A 28 5.88 -6.44 -9.48
N ILE A 29 5.85 -5.20 -9.96
CA ILE A 29 6.97 -4.25 -9.81
C ILE A 29 7.37 -4.02 -8.34
N PHE A 30 6.44 -4.16 -7.39
CA PHE A 30 6.69 -3.96 -5.96
C PHE A 30 7.52 -5.08 -5.31
N LEU A 31 7.84 -6.12 -6.07
CA LEU A 31 8.75 -7.18 -5.66
C LEU A 31 10.01 -7.23 -6.54
N SER A 32 10.14 -6.33 -7.53
CA SER A 32 11.35 -6.22 -8.34
C SER A 32 12.54 -5.69 -7.54
N CYS A 33 13.75 -6.07 -7.93
CA CYS A 33 15.00 -5.54 -7.35
C CYS A 33 15.03 -4.01 -7.37
N GLY A 34 14.46 -3.38 -8.40
CA GLY A 34 14.33 -1.92 -8.48
C GLY A 34 13.53 -1.33 -7.32
N TYR A 35 12.34 -1.85 -7.05
CA TYR A 35 11.52 -1.36 -5.92
C TYR A 35 12.09 -1.77 -4.56
N LEU A 36 12.62 -2.99 -4.44
CA LEU A 36 13.27 -3.44 -3.21
C LEU A 36 14.49 -2.57 -2.86
N SER A 37 15.24 -2.07 -3.86
CA SER A 37 16.31 -1.08 -3.66
C SER A 37 15.80 0.26 -3.14
N VAL A 38 14.56 0.66 -3.49
CA VAL A 38 13.92 1.84 -2.89
C VAL A 38 13.71 1.61 -1.40
N LEU A 39 13.19 0.44 -1.01
CA LEU A 39 12.98 0.09 0.40
C LEU A 39 14.30 -0.01 1.17
N GLU A 40 15.34 -0.58 0.57
CA GLU A 40 16.67 -0.65 1.19
C GLU A 40 17.26 0.74 1.47
N THR A 41 17.01 1.72 0.58
CA THR A 41 17.62 3.05 0.64
C THR A 41 16.77 4.09 1.37
N SER A 42 15.44 3.96 1.30
CA SER A 42 14.49 4.99 1.74
C SER A 42 13.24 4.43 2.44
N ALA A 43 13.37 3.29 3.13
CA ALA A 43 12.30 2.84 4.01
C ALA A 43 12.01 3.87 5.11
N PRO A 44 10.79 3.93 5.64
CA PRO A 44 10.47 4.67 6.85
C PRO A 44 11.43 4.35 8.00
N GLN A 45 11.77 5.33 8.84
CA GLN A 45 12.74 5.15 9.93
C GLN A 45 12.39 4.04 10.93
N ASN A 46 11.11 3.76 11.09
CA ASN A 46 10.60 2.72 11.98
C ASN A 46 10.34 1.39 11.27
N MET A 47 10.85 1.20 10.04
CA MET A 47 10.63 0.02 9.22
C MET A 47 11.96 -0.62 8.82
N GLU A 48 12.07 -1.94 8.99
CA GLU A 48 13.16 -2.77 8.46
C GLU A 48 12.57 -3.76 7.46
N CYS A 49 13.17 -3.88 6.27
CA CYS A 49 12.69 -4.76 5.21
C CYS A 49 13.59 -5.98 5.06
N HIS A 50 12.98 -7.15 4.83
CA HIS A 50 13.67 -8.41 4.54
C HIS A 50 13.04 -9.05 3.30
N PHE A 51 13.85 -9.69 2.49
CA PHE A 51 13.42 -10.36 1.29
C PHE A 51 13.50 -11.88 1.51
N ILE A 52 12.53 -12.62 1.02
CA ILE A 52 12.39 -14.04 1.27
C ILE A 52 12.32 -14.75 -0.08
N GLY A 53 13.35 -15.55 -0.39
CA GLY A 53 13.31 -16.49 -1.51
C GLY A 53 12.79 -17.85 -1.03
N VAL A 54 11.83 -18.45 -1.75
CA VAL A 54 11.34 -19.82 -1.52
C VAL A 54 11.81 -20.70 -2.65
N PHE A 55 12.31 -21.89 -2.30
CA PHE A 55 13.01 -22.76 -3.24
C PHE A 55 12.43 -24.19 -3.24
N ASP A 56 12.32 -24.75 -4.45
CA ASP A 56 12.13 -26.16 -4.71
C ASP A 56 13.50 -26.76 -5.12
N GLY A 57 14.19 -27.41 -4.17
CA GLY A 57 15.60 -27.73 -4.36
C GLY A 57 16.45 -26.47 -4.53
N SER A 58 17.00 -26.25 -5.73
CA SER A 58 17.78 -25.05 -6.08
C SER A 58 17.00 -24.01 -6.89
N GLU A 59 15.78 -24.33 -7.31
CA GLU A 59 14.94 -23.44 -8.14
C GLU A 59 14.19 -22.43 -7.25
N LEU A 60 14.30 -21.13 -7.57
CA LEU A 60 13.53 -20.08 -6.92
C LEU A 60 12.08 -20.14 -7.42
N VAL A 61 11.14 -20.55 -6.56
CA VAL A 61 9.73 -20.73 -6.89
C VAL A 61 8.81 -19.63 -6.34
N ALA A 62 9.26 -18.87 -5.34
CA ALA A 62 8.55 -17.68 -4.89
C ALA A 62 9.52 -16.64 -4.33
N ALA A 63 9.12 -15.36 -4.49
CA ALA A 63 9.82 -14.18 -3.98
C ALA A 63 8.85 -13.34 -3.15
N ALA A 64 9.24 -12.99 -1.91
CA ALA A 64 8.37 -12.31 -0.98
C ALA A 64 9.08 -11.16 -0.24
N LEU A 65 8.26 -10.21 0.24
CA LEU A 65 8.68 -9.09 1.07
C LEU A 65 8.16 -9.29 2.50
N SER A 66 9.04 -9.09 3.48
CA SER A 66 8.69 -8.94 4.89
C SER A 66 9.08 -7.56 5.38
N GLN A 67 8.22 -6.93 6.18
CA GLN A 67 8.47 -5.63 6.79
C GLN A 67 8.26 -5.72 8.30
N PHE A 68 9.29 -5.40 9.06
CA PHE A 68 9.18 -5.18 10.49
C PHE A 68 8.89 -3.71 10.75
N LEU A 69 7.88 -3.42 11.58
CA LEU A 69 7.55 -2.09 12.05
C LEU A 69 7.73 -1.97 13.57
N ASP A 70 8.49 -0.96 13.99
CA ASP A 70 8.57 -0.53 15.37
C ASP A 70 7.64 0.66 15.59
N LEU A 71 6.48 0.40 16.18
CA LEU A 71 5.47 1.42 16.44
C LEU A 71 5.77 2.25 17.70
N ASN A 72 6.78 1.87 18.52
CA ASN A 72 7.20 2.69 19.68
C ASN A 72 7.91 3.98 19.25
N SER A 73 8.54 3.98 18.08
CA SER A 73 9.30 5.11 17.55
C SER A 73 8.44 6.18 16.86
N LEU A 74 7.11 5.97 16.77
CA LEU A 74 6.19 6.95 16.20
C LEU A 74 5.70 7.94 17.27
N GLU A 75 6.09 9.21 17.14
CA GLU A 75 5.63 10.29 18.00
C GLU A 75 4.12 10.60 17.88
N SER A 76 3.45 10.11 16.84
CA SER A 76 2.09 10.53 16.49
C SER A 76 0.98 9.52 16.73
N PHE A 77 1.16 8.53 17.60
CA PHE A 77 0.02 7.71 18.06
C PHE A 77 -0.84 8.51 19.03
N GLY A 78 -1.74 9.35 18.51
CA GLY A 78 -2.94 9.75 19.25
C GLY A 78 -2.89 11.04 20.06
N GLU A 79 -2.28 12.12 19.59
CA GLU A 79 -2.45 13.44 20.23
C GLU A 79 -3.82 14.10 20.00
N ARG A 80 -4.69 13.57 19.13
CA ARG A 80 -5.96 14.21 18.78
C ARG A 80 -7.11 13.99 19.77
N ASP A 81 -7.07 12.93 20.58
CA ASP A 81 -8.08 12.66 21.59
C ASP A 81 -7.43 12.43 22.95
N ARG A 82 -7.46 13.43 23.82
CA ARG A 82 -7.03 13.34 25.22
C ARG A 82 -8.01 12.59 26.14
N CYS A 83 -8.79 11.66 25.59
CA CYS A 83 -9.71 10.84 26.38
C CYS A 83 -8.96 9.69 27.06
N ILE A 84 -9.35 9.34 28.29
CA ILE A 84 -8.80 8.21 29.05
C ILE A 84 -8.85 6.91 28.24
N LYS A 85 -9.90 6.70 27.43
CA LYS A 85 -10.02 5.54 26.53
C LYS A 85 -8.91 5.49 25.49
N THR A 86 -8.50 6.63 24.96
CA THR A 86 -7.40 6.74 23.98
C THR A 86 -6.06 6.44 24.63
N SER A 87 -5.83 6.91 25.85
CA SER A 87 -4.60 6.63 26.61
C SER A 87 -4.47 5.14 26.95
N VAL A 88 -5.57 4.48 27.35
CA VAL A 88 -5.60 3.04 27.61
C VAL A 88 -5.38 2.26 26.32
N ARG A 89 -6.04 2.66 25.20
CA ARG A 89 -5.84 2.06 23.89
C ARG A 89 -4.37 2.14 23.44
N ASN A 90 -3.76 3.33 23.59
CA ASN A 90 -2.36 3.55 23.23
C ASN A 90 -1.40 2.74 24.09
N PHE A 91 -1.68 2.64 25.40
CA PHE A 91 -0.88 1.82 26.31
C PHE A 91 -0.95 0.32 25.95
N VAL A 92 -2.16 -0.20 25.70
CA VAL A 92 -2.37 -1.58 25.29
C VAL A 92 -1.69 -1.83 23.95
N PHE A 93 -1.85 -0.92 22.98
CA PHE A 93 -1.23 -1.03 21.68
C PHE A 93 0.30 -1.02 21.78
N LYS A 94 0.90 -0.05 22.47
CA LYS A 94 2.35 0.04 22.68
C LYS A 94 2.91 -1.20 23.41
N ARG A 95 2.20 -1.70 24.40
CA ARG A 95 2.68 -2.82 25.23
C ARG A 95 2.56 -4.17 24.56
N PHE A 96 1.55 -4.37 23.72
CA PHE A 96 1.20 -5.68 23.18
C PHE A 96 1.28 -5.77 21.64
N SER A 97 1.42 -4.66 20.95
CA SER A 97 1.41 -4.63 19.48
C SER A 97 2.46 -3.67 18.89
N SER A 98 3.46 -3.26 19.67
CA SER A 98 4.44 -2.27 19.21
C SER A 98 5.41 -2.79 18.16
N HIS A 99 5.67 -4.09 18.11
CA HIS A 99 6.53 -4.70 17.11
C HIS A 99 5.70 -5.62 16.22
N VAL A 100 5.47 -5.19 15.00
CA VAL A 100 4.66 -5.92 14.03
C VAL A 100 5.53 -6.34 12.85
N MET A 101 5.44 -7.61 12.47
CA MET A 101 6.04 -8.13 11.26
C MET A 101 4.94 -8.40 10.23
N PHE A 102 5.07 -7.80 9.07
CA PHE A 102 4.22 -8.07 7.93
C PHE A 102 4.93 -9.00 6.95
N ILE A 103 4.25 -10.00 6.46
CA ILE A 103 4.55 -10.64 5.19
C ILE A 103 3.65 -9.93 4.17
N GLY A 104 4.24 -9.02 3.42
CA GLY A 104 3.56 -8.08 2.55
C GLY A 104 4.13 -6.67 2.64
N ASN A 105 3.58 -5.76 1.84
CA ASN A 105 4.01 -4.37 1.80
C ASN A 105 3.03 -3.47 2.56
N ASN A 106 3.45 -2.93 3.71
CA ASN A 106 2.60 -2.06 4.52
C ASN A 106 2.43 -0.64 3.94
N MET A 107 3.24 -0.29 2.95
CA MET A 107 3.16 1.00 2.24
C MET A 107 2.14 0.98 1.09
N LEU A 108 1.60 -0.20 0.77
CA LEU A 108 0.69 -0.44 -0.35
C LEU A 108 -0.59 -1.14 0.11
N THR A 109 -1.57 -1.13 -0.77
CA THR A 109 -2.79 -1.95 -0.67
C THR A 109 -2.82 -2.92 -1.85
N GLY A 110 -3.37 -4.11 -1.62
CA GLY A 110 -3.40 -5.17 -2.61
C GLY A 110 -2.34 -6.24 -2.36
N GLN A 111 -2.38 -7.30 -3.18
CA GLN A 111 -1.58 -8.50 -2.96
C GLN A 111 -0.11 -8.29 -3.38
N ASN A 112 0.65 -7.61 -2.55
CA ASN A 112 2.07 -7.33 -2.73
C ASN A 112 2.95 -8.09 -1.72
N ALA A 113 2.45 -9.21 -1.18
CA ALA A 113 3.17 -10.02 -0.20
C ALA A 113 4.24 -10.89 -0.86
N PHE A 114 3.87 -11.57 -1.93
CA PHE A 114 4.77 -12.43 -2.69
C PHE A 114 4.25 -12.68 -4.12
N VAL A 115 5.17 -13.08 -4.98
CA VAL A 115 4.90 -13.70 -6.28
C VAL A 115 5.38 -15.13 -6.24
N SER A 116 4.73 -16.00 -7.02
CA SER A 116 5.15 -17.39 -7.18
C SER A 116 5.10 -17.81 -8.64
N GLY A 117 5.99 -18.71 -9.03
CA GLY A 117 5.99 -19.33 -10.35
C GLY A 117 4.67 -20.07 -10.63
N LYS A 118 4.33 -20.23 -11.89
CA LYS A 118 3.07 -20.89 -12.32
C LYS A 118 2.95 -22.34 -11.85
N THR A 119 4.07 -23.02 -11.68
CA THR A 119 4.17 -24.43 -11.27
C THR A 119 4.32 -24.61 -9.77
N ALA A 120 4.51 -23.51 -9.00
CA ALA A 120 4.69 -23.57 -7.58
C ALA A 120 3.39 -23.97 -6.86
N ASP A 121 3.48 -24.90 -5.90
CA ASP A 121 2.36 -25.19 -5.02
C ASP A 121 2.16 -24.07 -4.01
N TYR A 122 1.02 -23.39 -4.14
CA TYR A 122 0.71 -22.19 -3.34
C TYR A 122 0.69 -22.48 -1.82
N SER A 123 0.20 -23.67 -1.41
CA SER A 123 0.14 -24.03 0.00
C SER A 123 1.54 -24.28 0.58
N SER A 124 2.42 -24.92 -0.18
CA SER A 124 3.83 -25.13 0.19
C SER A 124 4.60 -23.79 0.26
N VAL A 125 4.30 -22.84 -0.65
CA VAL A 125 4.85 -21.47 -0.54
C VAL A 125 4.42 -20.79 0.76
N LEU A 126 3.14 -20.85 1.10
CA LEU A 126 2.63 -20.28 2.36
C LEU A 126 3.28 -20.94 3.58
N PHE A 127 3.50 -22.24 3.53
CA PHE A 127 4.17 -22.97 4.62
C PHE A 127 5.61 -22.50 4.80
N ALA A 128 6.37 -22.35 3.70
CA ALA A 128 7.73 -21.83 3.72
C ALA A 128 7.78 -20.37 4.23
N LEU A 129 6.86 -19.51 3.79
CA LEU A 129 6.77 -18.12 4.26
C LEU A 129 6.42 -18.04 5.76
N LYS A 130 5.55 -18.94 6.24
CA LYS A 130 5.25 -19.06 7.67
C LYS A 130 6.50 -19.45 8.47
N ALA A 131 7.28 -20.44 7.99
CA ALA A 131 8.54 -20.85 8.61
C ALA A 131 9.59 -19.71 8.60
N ALA A 132 9.68 -18.97 7.49
CA ALA A 132 10.53 -17.79 7.38
C ALA A 132 10.16 -16.72 8.41
N SER A 133 8.85 -16.45 8.59
CA SER A 133 8.37 -15.50 9.59
C SER A 133 8.74 -15.88 11.03
N VAL A 134 8.71 -17.17 11.35
CA VAL A 134 9.15 -17.70 12.66
C VAL A 134 10.65 -17.50 12.86
N THR A 135 11.44 -17.74 11.81
CA THR A 135 12.90 -17.55 11.85
C THR A 135 13.25 -16.06 12.05
N LEU A 136 12.62 -15.15 11.29
CA LEU A 136 12.78 -13.71 11.48
C LEU A 136 12.37 -13.28 12.90
N ALA A 137 11.23 -13.74 13.40
CA ALA A 137 10.79 -13.43 14.75
C ALA A 137 11.81 -13.89 15.82
N SER A 138 12.48 -15.03 15.61
CA SER A 138 13.55 -15.50 16.49
C SER A 138 14.78 -14.59 16.41
N GLN A 139 15.17 -14.14 15.23
CA GLN A 139 16.30 -13.19 15.04
C GLN A 139 16.02 -11.85 15.75
N TYR A 140 14.82 -11.29 15.57
CA TYR A 140 14.43 -10.05 16.26
C TYR A 140 14.38 -10.20 17.78
N ARG A 141 13.96 -11.36 18.28
CA ARG A 141 14.00 -11.65 19.72
C ARG A 141 15.43 -11.64 20.26
N LYS A 142 16.40 -12.21 19.53
CA LYS A 142 17.83 -12.18 19.91
C LYS A 142 18.39 -10.75 19.90
N ARG A 143 17.86 -9.87 19.04
CA ARG A 143 18.20 -8.43 18.96
C ARG A 143 17.49 -7.57 20.03
N GLY A 144 16.73 -8.17 20.96
CA GLY A 144 15.97 -7.45 21.99
C GLY A 144 14.68 -6.78 21.52
N LYS A 145 14.28 -7.00 20.25
CA LYS A 145 13.05 -6.48 19.64
C LYS A 145 12.03 -7.60 19.36
N PRO A 146 11.44 -8.23 20.38
CA PRO A 146 10.56 -9.37 20.16
C PRO A 146 9.32 -8.99 19.35
N ILE A 147 9.04 -9.70 18.27
CA ILE A 147 7.84 -9.51 17.46
C ILE A 147 6.61 -9.88 18.29
N HIS A 148 5.63 -8.98 18.34
CA HIS A 148 4.36 -9.18 19.03
C HIS A 148 3.31 -9.79 18.11
N LEU A 149 3.20 -9.26 16.89
CA LEU A 149 2.24 -9.69 15.87
C LEU A 149 2.98 -10.07 14.58
N VAL A 150 2.61 -11.18 13.99
CA VAL A 150 2.96 -11.56 12.61
C VAL A 150 1.69 -11.47 11.78
N THR A 151 1.75 -10.76 10.67
CA THR A 151 0.60 -10.48 9.82
C THR A 151 0.91 -10.78 8.36
N PHE A 152 0.12 -11.64 7.75
CA PHE A 152 0.05 -11.84 6.31
C PHE A 152 -1.08 -10.97 5.78
N LYS A 153 -0.81 -10.04 4.85
CA LYS A 153 -1.78 -9.00 4.51
C LYS A 153 -2.19 -8.98 3.05
N ASP A 154 -3.42 -8.55 2.83
CA ASP A 154 -4.00 -8.15 1.55
C ASP A 154 -4.10 -9.27 0.50
N PHE A 155 -4.73 -10.36 0.88
CA PHE A 155 -5.07 -11.46 -0.04
C PHE A 155 -6.51 -11.33 -0.53
N SER A 156 -6.77 -11.73 -1.78
CA SER A 156 -8.12 -11.89 -2.30
C SER A 156 -8.83 -13.06 -1.61
N GLU A 157 -10.16 -13.02 -1.56
CA GLU A 157 -10.98 -14.08 -0.96
C GLU A 157 -10.64 -15.46 -1.53
N SER A 158 -10.47 -15.58 -2.84
CA SER A 158 -10.11 -16.84 -3.51
C SER A 158 -8.77 -17.42 -3.06
N LYS A 159 -7.83 -16.58 -2.61
CA LYS A 159 -6.54 -17.00 -2.10
C LYS A 159 -6.56 -17.23 -0.59
N ALA A 160 -7.45 -16.56 0.13
CA ALA A 160 -7.61 -16.72 1.57
C ALA A 160 -7.96 -18.16 1.98
N ASP A 161 -8.74 -18.87 1.19
CA ASP A 161 -9.07 -20.27 1.46
C ASP A 161 -7.85 -21.20 1.50
N ARG A 162 -6.80 -20.87 0.75
CA ARG A 162 -5.55 -21.64 0.76
C ARG A 162 -4.81 -21.58 2.09
N PHE A 163 -5.01 -20.52 2.87
CA PHE A 163 -4.41 -20.41 4.21
C PHE A 163 -4.96 -21.44 5.18
N LYS A 164 -6.24 -21.83 5.04
CA LYS A 164 -6.85 -22.87 5.88
C LYS A 164 -6.12 -24.20 5.78
N THR A 165 -5.67 -24.57 4.57
CA THR A 165 -4.95 -25.81 4.30
C THR A 165 -3.45 -25.72 4.56
N ALA A 166 -2.86 -24.52 4.56
CA ALA A 166 -1.44 -24.25 4.76
C ALA A 166 -1.04 -24.06 6.24
N GLY A 167 -1.81 -24.61 7.17
CA GLY A 167 -1.47 -24.64 8.60
C GLY A 167 -1.63 -23.29 9.33
N PHE A 168 -2.53 -22.41 8.87
CA PHE A 168 -2.84 -21.11 9.48
C PHE A 168 -4.06 -21.15 10.41
N SER A 169 -4.47 -22.32 10.90
CA SER A 169 -5.65 -22.49 11.77
C SER A 169 -5.58 -21.72 13.08
N ASP A 170 -4.38 -21.35 13.54
CA ASP A 170 -4.14 -20.56 14.75
C ASP A 170 -3.90 -19.07 14.48
N TYR A 171 -4.07 -18.62 13.21
CA TYR A 171 -4.10 -17.23 12.83
C TYR A 171 -5.54 -16.69 12.83
N PHE A 172 -5.69 -15.46 13.31
CA PHE A 172 -6.94 -14.72 13.22
C PHE A 172 -7.08 -14.13 11.82
N GLN A 173 -8.17 -14.46 11.12
CA GLN A 173 -8.51 -13.86 9.84
C GLN A 173 -9.19 -12.52 10.08
N PHE A 174 -8.77 -11.48 9.38
CA PHE A 174 -9.35 -10.15 9.49
C PHE A 174 -9.52 -9.52 8.10
N SER A 175 -10.42 -8.58 8.00
CA SER A 175 -10.54 -7.66 6.86
C SER A 175 -10.33 -6.24 7.38
N THR A 176 -9.80 -5.38 6.54
CA THR A 176 -9.62 -3.96 6.82
C THR A 176 -10.41 -3.14 5.81
N GLN A 177 -10.25 -1.81 5.81
CA GLN A 177 -10.84 -0.98 4.77
C GLN A 177 -10.51 -1.54 3.37
N PRO A 178 -11.50 -1.57 2.46
CA PRO A 178 -11.33 -2.15 1.13
C PRO A 178 -10.30 -1.39 0.30
N ASN A 179 -9.72 -2.09 -0.67
CA ASN A 179 -8.96 -1.47 -1.75
C ASN A 179 -9.94 -0.88 -2.76
N MET A 180 -9.79 0.38 -3.11
CA MET A 180 -10.63 1.04 -4.10
C MET A 180 -10.00 0.87 -5.48
N VAL A 181 -10.68 0.18 -6.39
CA VAL A 181 -10.18 -0.14 -7.74
C VAL A 181 -11.16 0.37 -8.78
N LEU A 182 -10.66 1.03 -9.80
CA LEU A 182 -11.43 1.38 -10.99
C LEU A 182 -11.00 0.49 -12.15
N GLU A 183 -11.87 -0.41 -12.57
CA GLU A 183 -11.70 -1.13 -13.83
C GLU A 183 -11.98 -0.19 -15.01
N ILE A 184 -11.04 -0.11 -15.95
CA ILE A 184 -11.22 0.66 -17.17
C ILE A 184 -12.04 -0.20 -18.13
N ARG A 185 -13.21 0.33 -18.51
CA ARG A 185 -14.13 -0.41 -19.40
C ARG A 185 -13.56 -0.50 -20.82
N PRO A 186 -13.75 -1.61 -21.52
CA PRO A 186 -13.24 -1.78 -22.89
C PRO A 186 -13.79 -0.77 -23.90
N ASP A 187 -14.95 -0.17 -23.62
CA ASP A 187 -15.60 0.84 -24.44
C ASP A 187 -15.08 2.27 -24.18
N TRP A 188 -14.21 2.48 -23.20
CA TRP A 188 -13.58 3.77 -22.95
C TRP A 188 -12.28 3.91 -23.75
N ASN A 189 -12.37 4.42 -24.97
CA ASN A 189 -11.24 4.71 -25.83
C ASN A 189 -10.56 6.05 -25.50
N SER A 190 -11.28 6.91 -24.79
CA SER A 190 -10.84 8.24 -24.37
C SER A 190 -11.41 8.61 -23.01
N PHE A 191 -10.85 9.66 -22.38
CA PHE A 191 -11.40 10.19 -21.16
C PHE A 191 -12.79 10.77 -21.33
N ASP A 192 -13.14 11.24 -22.54
CA ASP A 192 -14.48 11.75 -22.84
C ASP A 192 -15.52 10.63 -22.84
N ASP A 193 -15.18 9.40 -23.23
CA ASP A 193 -16.06 8.24 -23.11
C ASP A 193 -16.39 7.94 -21.63
N TYR A 194 -15.37 8.00 -20.78
CA TYR A 194 -15.57 7.89 -19.32
C TYR A 194 -16.53 8.98 -18.82
N ILE A 195 -16.33 10.26 -19.19
CA ILE A 195 -17.21 11.36 -18.78
C ILE A 195 -18.64 11.16 -19.31
N ALA A 196 -18.80 10.68 -20.56
CA ALA A 196 -20.10 10.39 -21.16
C ALA A 196 -20.85 9.26 -20.44
N SER A 197 -20.14 8.29 -19.88
CA SER A 197 -20.70 7.17 -19.11
C SER A 197 -21.25 7.59 -17.74
N LEU A 198 -20.81 8.73 -17.19
CA LEU A 198 -21.25 9.21 -15.89
C LEU A 198 -22.73 9.67 -15.92
N LEU A 199 -23.43 9.51 -14.78
CA LEU A 199 -24.70 10.15 -14.52
C LEU A 199 -24.56 11.68 -14.48
N LYS A 200 -25.66 12.42 -14.79
CA LYS A 200 -25.64 13.89 -14.84
C LYS A 200 -25.01 14.54 -13.61
N LYS A 201 -25.38 14.09 -12.41
CA LYS A 201 -24.84 14.58 -11.13
C LYS A 201 -23.30 14.56 -11.10
N TYR A 202 -22.68 13.49 -11.58
CA TYR A 202 -21.22 13.31 -11.54
C TYR A 202 -20.51 14.02 -12.70
N ARG A 203 -21.17 14.16 -13.86
CA ARG A 203 -20.69 15.08 -14.91
C ARG A 203 -20.68 16.55 -14.43
N ASP A 204 -21.69 16.94 -13.69
CA ASP A 204 -21.74 18.30 -13.12
C ASP A 204 -20.68 18.47 -12.01
N GLN A 205 -20.41 17.42 -11.23
CA GLN A 205 -19.29 17.39 -10.28
C GLN A 205 -17.94 17.58 -10.99
N PHE A 206 -17.70 16.85 -12.08
CA PHE A 206 -16.50 17.00 -12.91
C PHE A 206 -16.34 18.42 -13.45
N LYS A 207 -17.40 18.96 -14.10
CA LYS A 207 -17.36 20.33 -14.64
C LYS A 207 -17.06 21.36 -13.57
N ARG A 208 -17.66 21.22 -12.40
CA ARG A 208 -17.39 22.10 -11.24
C ARG A 208 -15.96 21.98 -10.76
N ALA A 209 -15.42 20.76 -10.65
CA ALA A 209 -14.06 20.54 -10.22
C ALA A 209 -13.07 21.18 -11.21
N ARG A 210 -13.27 20.99 -12.52
CA ARG A 210 -12.43 21.60 -13.56
C ARG A 210 -12.52 23.13 -13.55
N LYS A 211 -13.71 23.70 -13.40
CA LYS A 211 -13.89 25.15 -13.29
C LYS A 211 -13.18 25.73 -12.05
N LYS A 212 -13.19 25.01 -10.92
CA LYS A 212 -12.53 25.47 -9.70
C LYS A 212 -11.01 25.35 -9.76
N SER A 213 -10.49 24.43 -10.54
CA SER A 213 -9.05 24.26 -10.75
C SER A 213 -8.48 25.13 -11.88
N ASP A 214 -9.28 26.04 -12.41
CA ASP A 214 -8.79 27.02 -13.39
C ASP A 214 -7.61 27.80 -12.81
N GLY A 215 -6.57 27.99 -13.64
CA GLY A 215 -5.29 28.57 -13.22
C GLY A 215 -4.28 27.59 -12.59
N LEU A 216 -4.71 26.35 -12.23
CA LEU A 216 -3.73 25.34 -11.80
C LEU A 216 -3.02 24.72 -13.01
N GLU A 217 -1.71 24.77 -12.99
CA GLU A 217 -0.88 24.12 -13.99
C GLU A 217 -0.40 22.74 -13.48
N LYS A 218 -0.73 21.69 -14.23
CA LYS A 218 -0.22 20.33 -13.98
C LYS A 218 1.04 20.08 -14.81
N ARG A 219 2.14 19.74 -14.18
CA ARG A 219 3.42 19.42 -14.83
C ARG A 219 3.86 18.01 -14.48
N LYS A 220 4.38 17.27 -15.47
CA LYS A 220 5.12 16.05 -15.21
C LYS A 220 6.52 16.44 -14.71
N MET A 221 6.88 15.94 -13.53
CA MET A 221 8.16 16.26 -12.90
C MET A 221 9.18 15.16 -13.19
N HIS A 222 10.39 15.56 -13.58
CA HIS A 222 11.57 14.73 -13.72
C HIS A 222 12.39 14.73 -12.43
N LEU A 223 13.52 14.04 -12.42
CA LEU A 223 14.35 13.91 -11.21
C LEU A 223 14.84 15.28 -10.73
N GLU A 224 15.27 16.13 -11.65
CA GLU A 224 15.76 17.48 -11.36
C GLU A 224 14.69 18.33 -10.70
N ASP A 225 13.44 18.26 -11.19
CA ASP A 225 12.29 18.98 -10.62
C ASP A 225 11.97 18.49 -9.21
N ILE A 226 12.02 17.15 -9.00
CA ILE A 226 11.78 16.54 -7.68
C ILE A 226 12.86 17.00 -6.70
N LEU A 227 14.13 17.02 -7.09
CA LEU A 227 15.24 17.49 -6.28
C LEU A 227 15.09 18.98 -5.93
N GLN A 228 14.73 19.82 -6.93
CA GLN A 228 14.52 21.25 -6.73
C GLN A 228 13.40 21.53 -5.71
N HIS A 229 12.35 20.71 -5.69
CA HIS A 229 11.17 20.90 -4.84
C HIS A 229 11.10 19.92 -3.65
N GLU A 230 12.17 19.16 -3.34
CA GLU A 230 12.16 18.07 -2.36
C GLU A 230 11.59 18.50 -1.00
N LYS A 231 12.00 19.66 -0.49
CA LYS A 231 11.48 20.19 0.77
C LYS A 231 9.98 20.46 0.71
N THR A 232 9.50 21.13 -0.32
CA THR A 232 8.06 21.44 -0.50
C THR A 232 7.25 20.17 -0.69
N ILE A 233 7.76 19.20 -1.44
CA ILE A 233 7.13 17.88 -1.63
C ILE A 233 6.94 17.19 -0.28
N ASN A 234 7.98 17.17 0.58
CA ASN A 234 7.89 16.58 1.91
C ASN A 234 6.90 17.31 2.82
N GLU A 235 6.88 18.65 2.79
CA GLU A 235 5.90 19.44 3.53
C GLU A 235 4.47 19.11 3.10
N LEU A 236 4.18 19.09 1.79
CA LEU A 236 2.86 18.75 1.24
C LEU A 236 2.46 17.31 1.56
N TYR A 237 3.38 16.35 1.50
CA TYR A 237 3.15 14.98 1.93
C TYR A 237 2.75 14.92 3.40
N HIS A 238 3.47 15.61 4.27
CA HIS A 238 3.20 15.61 5.70
C HIS A 238 1.86 16.27 6.05
N HIS A 239 1.40 17.27 5.28
CA HIS A 239 0.04 17.83 5.46
C HIS A 239 -1.03 16.75 5.34
N VAL A 240 -0.91 15.86 4.35
CA VAL A 240 -1.86 14.76 4.16
C VAL A 240 -1.63 13.63 5.17
N ALA A 241 -0.38 13.20 5.35
CA ALA A 241 -0.03 12.06 6.19
C ALA A 241 -0.37 12.27 7.67
N ARG A 242 -0.18 13.48 8.21
CA ARG A 242 -0.53 13.83 9.60
C ARG A 242 -2.04 13.95 9.79
N ASN A 243 -2.81 14.22 8.73
CA ASN A 243 -4.26 14.30 8.77
C ASN A 243 -4.94 12.94 8.63
N ALA A 244 -4.21 11.89 8.27
CA ALA A 244 -4.75 10.54 8.21
C ALA A 244 -5.17 10.06 9.62
N PRO A 245 -6.34 9.43 9.77
CA PRO A 245 -6.84 8.97 11.08
C PRO A 245 -5.96 7.87 11.70
N PHE A 246 -5.22 7.17 10.88
CA PHE A 246 -4.28 6.13 11.29
C PHE A 246 -3.08 6.10 10.36
N ASN A 247 -1.90 6.33 10.91
CA ASN A 247 -0.65 6.24 10.17
C ASN A 247 0.38 5.45 11.00
N THR A 248 1.02 4.47 10.39
CA THR A 248 1.99 3.57 11.05
C THR A 248 3.44 3.91 10.72
N PHE A 249 3.67 4.84 9.80
CA PHE A 249 4.99 5.29 9.39
C PHE A 249 4.91 6.64 8.65
N PHE A 250 6.02 7.32 8.54
CA PHE A 250 6.21 8.43 7.61
C PHE A 250 7.28 8.07 6.59
N LEU A 251 7.10 8.50 5.35
CA LEU A 251 8.10 8.31 4.30
C LEU A 251 9.40 9.04 4.67
N ALA A 252 10.54 8.46 4.32
CA ALA A 252 11.82 9.13 4.38
C ALA A 252 11.84 10.32 3.41
N GLU A 253 12.56 11.38 3.75
CA GLU A 253 12.61 12.61 2.94
C GLU A 253 13.07 12.35 1.49
N ASN A 254 14.01 11.42 1.30
CA ASN A 254 14.54 11.03 0.00
C ASN A 254 13.68 10.03 -0.77
N HIS A 255 12.50 9.63 -0.25
CA HIS A 255 11.73 8.50 -0.80
C HIS A 255 11.29 8.72 -2.25
N PHE A 256 10.73 9.88 -2.58
CA PHE A 256 10.25 10.16 -3.94
C PHE A 256 11.39 10.29 -4.96
N ARG A 257 12.52 10.88 -4.53
CA ARG A 257 13.75 10.93 -5.34
C ARG A 257 14.25 9.52 -5.63
N THR A 258 14.37 8.68 -4.60
CA THR A 258 14.85 7.30 -4.73
C THR A 258 13.94 6.48 -5.63
N LEU A 259 12.60 6.62 -5.52
CA LEU A 259 11.65 6.01 -6.45
C LEU A 259 11.93 6.43 -7.90
N LYS A 260 12.15 7.72 -8.13
CA LYS A 260 12.42 8.22 -9.48
C LYS A 260 13.73 7.70 -10.05
N GLU A 261 14.76 7.63 -9.22
CA GLU A 261 16.08 7.07 -9.60
C GLU A 261 16.00 5.57 -9.92
N LYS A 262 15.31 4.77 -9.08
CA LYS A 262 15.29 3.31 -9.18
C LYS A 262 14.25 2.76 -10.15
N LEU A 263 13.08 3.38 -10.26
CA LEU A 263 11.99 2.92 -11.13
C LEU A 263 11.90 3.70 -12.45
N GLY A 264 12.62 4.82 -12.59
CA GLY A 264 12.71 5.59 -13.83
C GLY A 264 11.35 5.96 -14.43
N GLY A 265 11.06 5.44 -15.62
CA GLY A 265 9.81 5.66 -16.36
C GLY A 265 8.59 4.95 -15.78
N ASN A 266 8.76 3.98 -14.87
CA ASN A 266 7.66 3.30 -14.19
C ASN A 266 7.11 4.10 -13.00
N PHE A 267 7.88 5.04 -12.45
CA PHE A 267 7.41 5.98 -11.45
C PHE A 267 7.12 7.33 -12.08
N LEU A 268 5.86 7.76 -11.97
CA LEU A 268 5.37 9.01 -12.50
C LEU A 268 5.08 9.98 -11.36
N PHE A 269 5.57 11.20 -11.49
CA PHE A 269 5.35 12.29 -10.55
C PHE A 269 4.73 13.47 -11.28
N TYR A 270 3.59 13.97 -10.78
CA TYR A 270 2.92 15.15 -11.31
C TYR A 270 2.81 16.22 -10.22
N GLY A 271 3.39 17.38 -10.47
CA GLY A 271 3.23 18.58 -9.65
C GLY A 271 2.04 19.43 -10.12
N TYR A 272 1.36 20.06 -9.18
CA TYR A 272 0.29 21.03 -9.44
C TYR A 272 0.75 22.38 -8.91
N PHE A 273 0.79 23.37 -9.81
CA PHE A 273 1.31 24.70 -9.53
C PHE A 273 0.18 25.73 -9.59
N ASP A 274 0.17 26.65 -8.64
CA ASP A 274 -0.69 27.83 -8.60
C ASP A 274 0.23 29.07 -8.57
N ASP A 275 0.13 29.94 -9.57
CA ASP A 275 1.04 31.09 -9.76
C ASP A 275 2.53 30.74 -9.62
N GLY A 276 2.93 29.61 -10.22
CA GLY A 276 4.32 29.11 -10.19
C GLY A 276 4.75 28.42 -8.89
N LYS A 277 3.92 28.41 -7.85
CA LYS A 277 4.20 27.74 -6.58
C LYS A 277 3.65 26.31 -6.61
N LEU A 278 4.47 25.33 -6.21
CA LEU A 278 4.01 23.94 -6.05
C LEU A 278 3.05 23.85 -4.85
N VAL A 279 1.77 23.55 -5.13
CA VAL A 279 0.69 23.48 -4.14
C VAL A 279 0.15 22.06 -3.92
N GLY A 280 0.55 21.11 -4.75
CA GLY A 280 0.21 19.70 -4.59
C GLY A 280 0.96 18.83 -5.58
N PHE A 281 0.95 17.54 -5.30
CA PHE A 281 1.50 16.53 -6.20
C PHE A 281 0.74 15.22 -6.10
N SER A 282 0.82 14.43 -7.16
CA SER A 282 0.31 13.06 -7.20
C SER A 282 1.33 12.14 -7.84
N THR A 283 1.38 10.88 -7.39
CA THR A 283 2.31 9.89 -7.91
C THR A 283 1.61 8.61 -8.33
N LEU A 284 2.14 7.98 -9.37
CA LEU A 284 1.63 6.74 -9.96
C LEU A 284 2.79 5.78 -10.20
N ILE A 285 2.53 4.50 -10.07
CA ILE A 285 3.47 3.42 -10.39
C ILE A 285 2.81 2.51 -11.43
N LYS A 286 3.52 2.25 -12.53
CA LYS A 286 3.09 1.31 -13.55
C LYS A 286 3.47 -0.10 -13.12
N ASN A 287 2.48 -0.96 -12.98
CA ASN A 287 2.65 -2.34 -12.54
C ASN A 287 2.01 -3.29 -13.58
N GLY A 288 2.74 -3.58 -14.64
CA GLY A 288 2.18 -4.30 -15.78
C GLY A 288 1.04 -3.52 -16.44
N ASP A 289 -0.13 -4.12 -16.53
CA ASP A 289 -1.38 -3.52 -17.04
C ASP A 289 -2.20 -2.79 -15.96
N VAL A 290 -1.67 -2.72 -14.75
CA VAL A 290 -2.28 -2.02 -13.59
C VAL A 290 -1.56 -0.69 -13.36
N LEU A 291 -2.32 0.35 -13.03
CA LEU A 291 -1.81 1.64 -12.60
C LEU A 291 -2.08 1.81 -11.11
N ASP A 292 -1.04 1.71 -10.30
CA ASP A 292 -1.15 1.93 -8.86
C ASP A 292 -0.99 3.42 -8.56
N THR A 293 -1.96 4.01 -7.84
CA THR A 293 -1.76 5.32 -7.23
C THR A 293 -0.89 5.14 -5.99
N TYR A 294 0.04 6.08 -5.81
CA TYR A 294 0.95 6.02 -4.68
C TYR A 294 0.69 7.20 -3.74
N PHE A 295 1.66 7.65 -2.99
CA PHE A 295 1.47 8.79 -2.10
C PHE A 295 1.26 10.10 -2.87
N LEU A 296 0.53 11.01 -2.26
CA LEU A 296 0.25 12.36 -2.76
C LEU A 296 0.37 13.37 -1.61
N GLY A 297 0.44 14.64 -1.96
CA GLY A 297 0.46 15.73 -1.00
C GLY A 297 -0.21 16.96 -1.57
N TYR A 298 -0.77 17.80 -0.71
CA TYR A 298 -1.37 19.05 -1.12
C TYR A 298 -1.47 20.05 0.04
N ASP A 299 -1.56 21.32 -0.32
CA ASP A 299 -1.98 22.39 0.57
C ASP A 299 -3.50 22.27 0.81
N GLU A 300 -3.91 22.20 2.08
CA GLU A 300 -5.30 21.98 2.48
C GLU A 300 -6.22 23.16 2.05
N SER A 301 -5.71 24.38 2.04
CA SER A 301 -6.47 25.55 1.61
C SER A 301 -6.76 25.51 0.12
N VAL A 302 -5.73 25.22 -0.69
CA VAL A 302 -5.87 25.07 -2.15
C VAL A 302 -6.74 23.87 -2.50
N GLN A 303 -6.58 22.77 -1.76
CA GLN A 303 -7.43 21.57 -1.94
C GLN A 303 -8.92 21.90 -1.79
N ARG A 304 -9.30 22.65 -0.76
CA ARG A 304 -10.72 23.04 -0.52
C ARG A 304 -11.23 24.01 -1.58
N GLU A 305 -10.44 25.01 -1.94
CA GLU A 305 -10.82 26.01 -2.90
C GLU A 305 -10.91 25.46 -4.32
N LYS A 306 -9.85 24.79 -4.76
CA LYS A 306 -9.65 24.32 -6.15
C LYS A 306 -10.14 22.89 -6.39
N MET A 307 -10.67 22.18 -5.37
CA MET A 307 -11.05 20.75 -5.43
C MET A 307 -9.89 19.88 -5.95
N LEU A 308 -8.68 20.18 -5.47
CA LEU A 308 -7.43 19.66 -6.05
C LEU A 308 -7.38 18.13 -6.02
N TYR A 309 -7.73 17.50 -4.89
CA TYR A 309 -7.71 16.02 -4.77
C TYR A 309 -8.66 15.34 -5.78
N LEU A 310 -9.85 15.89 -6.00
CA LEU A 310 -10.79 15.34 -6.98
C LEU A 310 -10.26 15.51 -8.42
N ASN A 311 -9.59 16.62 -8.71
CA ASN A 311 -8.93 16.83 -9.99
C ASN A 311 -7.77 15.87 -10.20
N MET A 312 -6.98 15.56 -9.15
CA MET A 312 -5.94 14.53 -9.20
C MET A 312 -6.52 13.16 -9.59
N LEU A 313 -7.67 12.77 -8.99
CA LEU A 313 -8.33 11.50 -9.34
C LEU A 313 -8.75 11.46 -10.82
N TYR A 314 -9.37 12.53 -11.33
CA TYR A 314 -9.73 12.61 -12.74
C TYR A 314 -8.51 12.56 -13.67
N ASP A 315 -7.41 13.19 -13.28
CA ASP A 315 -6.16 13.16 -14.03
C ASP A 315 -5.51 11.78 -14.08
N MET A 316 -5.59 11.03 -12.98
CA MET A 316 -5.13 9.64 -12.91
C MET A 316 -5.98 8.75 -13.82
N ILE A 317 -7.31 8.94 -13.82
CA ILE A 317 -8.24 8.21 -14.69
C ILE A 317 -7.94 8.52 -16.16
N ALA A 318 -7.83 9.79 -16.52
CA ALA A 318 -7.48 10.20 -17.87
C ALA A 318 -6.15 9.59 -18.34
N PHE A 319 -5.15 9.56 -17.46
CA PHE A 319 -3.87 8.92 -17.77
C PHE A 319 -4.02 7.41 -17.99
N GLY A 320 -4.75 6.71 -17.09
CA GLY A 320 -4.95 5.27 -17.18
C GLY A 320 -5.65 4.87 -18.47
N ILE A 321 -6.74 5.55 -18.83
CA ILE A 321 -7.47 5.30 -20.08
C ILE A 321 -6.58 5.59 -21.30
N ASN A 322 -5.99 6.78 -21.39
CA ASN A 322 -5.18 7.20 -22.53
C ASN A 322 -3.90 6.35 -22.73
N LYS A 323 -3.47 5.62 -21.71
CA LYS A 323 -2.31 4.71 -21.79
C LYS A 323 -2.69 3.24 -21.86
N GLY A 324 -3.97 2.91 -21.90
CA GLY A 324 -4.47 1.55 -22.09
C GLY A 324 -4.26 0.63 -20.89
N PHE A 325 -4.24 1.17 -19.68
CA PHE A 325 -4.22 0.34 -18.48
C PHE A 325 -5.57 -0.36 -18.31
N ARG A 326 -5.56 -1.56 -17.74
CA ARG A 326 -6.76 -2.34 -17.46
C ARG A 326 -7.51 -1.83 -16.23
N GLU A 327 -6.76 -1.43 -15.20
CA GLU A 327 -7.35 -0.94 -13.96
C GLU A 327 -6.45 0.09 -13.26
N ILE A 328 -7.07 0.87 -12.38
CA ILE A 328 -6.40 1.83 -11.52
C ILE A 328 -6.67 1.46 -10.06
N VAL A 329 -5.63 1.23 -9.30
CA VAL A 329 -5.69 0.96 -7.87
C VAL A 329 -5.55 2.28 -7.12
N PHE A 330 -6.64 2.74 -6.47
CA PHE A 330 -6.66 3.96 -5.66
C PHE A 330 -6.33 3.71 -4.18
N ALA A 331 -6.11 2.48 -3.79
CA ALA A 331 -5.83 2.04 -2.42
C ALA A 331 -6.94 2.41 -1.41
N ARG A 332 -6.62 2.32 -0.11
CA ARG A 332 -7.53 2.59 1.02
C ARG A 332 -7.72 4.10 1.25
N THR A 333 -8.56 4.44 2.21
CA THR A 333 -8.92 5.81 2.63
C THR A 333 -9.72 6.60 1.58
N ALA A 334 -10.36 7.69 2.01
CA ALA A 334 -11.16 8.56 1.14
C ALA A 334 -12.15 7.78 0.23
N LEU A 335 -12.80 6.73 0.78
CA LEU A 335 -13.60 5.74 0.03
C LEU A 335 -14.72 6.39 -0.74
N GLU A 336 -15.43 7.34 -0.12
CA GLU A 336 -16.59 7.99 -0.71
C GLU A 336 -16.24 8.82 -1.96
N ILE A 337 -15.17 9.62 -1.90
CA ILE A 337 -14.74 10.42 -3.06
C ILE A 337 -14.20 9.54 -4.18
N LYS A 338 -13.47 8.47 -3.87
CA LYS A 338 -13.00 7.50 -4.86
C LYS A 338 -14.16 6.75 -5.53
N SER A 339 -15.19 6.36 -4.76
CA SER A 339 -16.39 5.76 -5.35
C SER A 339 -17.17 6.75 -6.23
N SER A 340 -17.10 8.06 -5.93
CA SER A 340 -17.75 9.07 -6.75
C SER A 340 -17.14 9.25 -8.14
N VAL A 341 -15.92 8.78 -8.34
CA VAL A 341 -15.28 8.72 -9.66
C VAL A 341 -15.30 7.29 -10.25
N GLY A 342 -16.00 6.36 -9.61
CA GLY A 342 -16.28 5.03 -10.14
C GLY A 342 -15.46 3.89 -9.59
N ALA A 343 -14.52 4.14 -8.65
CA ALA A 343 -13.80 3.07 -8.01
C ALA A 343 -14.75 2.21 -7.15
N GLN A 344 -14.56 0.89 -7.23
CA GLN A 344 -15.32 -0.10 -6.48
C GLN A 344 -14.49 -0.64 -5.32
N PRO A 345 -15.11 -0.96 -4.17
CA PRO A 345 -14.43 -1.57 -3.06
C PRO A 345 -14.12 -3.05 -3.37
N VAL A 346 -12.87 -3.43 -3.21
CA VAL A 346 -12.39 -4.82 -3.29
C VAL A 346 -11.91 -5.21 -1.90
N GLU A 347 -12.56 -6.21 -1.32
CA GLU A 347 -12.18 -6.68 0.01
C GLU A 347 -10.81 -7.37 -0.01
N MET A 348 -10.03 -7.07 1.03
CA MET A 348 -8.73 -7.66 1.25
C MET A 348 -8.71 -8.37 2.60
N ILE A 349 -8.25 -9.60 2.58
CA ILE A 349 -8.20 -10.48 3.74
C ILE A 349 -6.76 -10.57 4.23
N GLY A 350 -6.60 -10.47 5.53
CA GLY A 350 -5.33 -10.69 6.21
C GLY A 350 -5.43 -11.80 7.25
N PHE A 351 -4.28 -12.31 7.65
CA PHE A 351 -4.14 -13.31 8.69
C PHE A 351 -3.10 -12.84 9.70
N MET A 352 -3.47 -12.75 10.97
CA MET A 352 -2.55 -12.31 12.02
C MET A 352 -2.45 -13.30 13.15
N LYS A 353 -1.29 -13.34 13.78
CA LYS A 353 -1.05 -14.16 14.96
C LYS A 353 -0.25 -13.38 15.99
N HIS A 354 -0.77 -13.35 17.21
CA HIS A 354 -0.07 -12.78 18.34
C HIS A 354 0.82 -13.83 19.02
N ARG A 355 2.04 -13.45 19.43
CA ARG A 355 3.00 -14.35 20.09
C ARG A 355 2.48 -14.93 21.42
N ASN A 356 1.66 -14.16 22.14
CA ASN A 356 1.03 -14.62 23.39
C ASN A 356 -0.27 -15.34 23.06
N ARG A 357 -0.36 -16.63 23.43
CA ARG A 357 -1.53 -17.49 23.16
C ARG A 357 -2.84 -16.96 23.76
N LEU A 358 -2.79 -16.33 24.95
CA LEU A 358 -3.99 -15.80 25.60
C LEU A 358 -4.54 -14.58 24.85
N ILE A 359 -3.65 -13.72 24.36
CA ILE A 359 -4.04 -12.57 23.53
C ILE A 359 -4.50 -13.06 22.17
N ASN A 360 -3.80 -14.04 21.59
CA ASN A 360 -4.16 -14.60 20.28
C ASN A 360 -5.59 -15.15 20.26
N LYS A 361 -6.03 -15.81 21.32
CA LYS A 361 -7.41 -16.31 21.46
C LYS A 361 -8.49 -15.23 21.60
N LYS A 362 -8.08 -13.98 21.81
CA LYS A 362 -8.99 -12.83 21.99
C LYS A 362 -8.77 -11.76 20.93
N LEU A 363 -8.02 -12.07 19.86
CA LEU A 363 -7.73 -11.10 18.79
C LEU A 363 -9.01 -10.59 18.13
N ASP A 364 -10.04 -11.42 18.00
CA ASP A 364 -11.37 -11.05 17.54
C ASP A 364 -11.90 -9.83 18.30
N ARG A 365 -11.97 -9.93 19.63
CA ARG A 365 -12.48 -8.86 20.51
C ARG A 365 -11.58 -7.64 20.52
N VAL A 366 -10.25 -7.84 20.45
CA VAL A 366 -9.28 -6.75 20.41
C VAL A 366 -9.39 -6.01 19.09
N PHE A 367 -9.56 -6.73 17.99
CA PHE A 367 -9.70 -6.14 16.66
C PHE A 367 -11.01 -5.36 16.52
N ASP A 368 -12.14 -5.94 16.93
CA ASP A 368 -13.45 -5.27 16.94
C ASP A 368 -13.46 -3.98 17.77
N TYR A 369 -12.67 -3.96 18.86
CA TYR A 369 -12.53 -2.78 19.71
C TYR A 369 -11.62 -1.70 19.12
N LEU A 370 -10.57 -2.12 18.37
CA LEU A 370 -9.56 -1.22 17.82
C LEU A 370 -9.88 -0.76 16.40
N GLU A 371 -10.69 -1.52 15.65
CA GLU A 371 -11.05 -1.18 14.29
C GLU A 371 -11.97 0.06 14.30
N PRO A 372 -11.56 1.18 13.68
CA PRO A 372 -12.45 2.32 13.55
C PRO A 372 -13.57 1.96 12.56
N LYS A 373 -14.79 1.84 13.06
CA LYS A 373 -15.98 1.68 12.19
C LYS A 373 -16.16 2.97 11.40
N THR A 374 -15.69 2.98 10.19
CA THR A 374 -15.88 4.11 9.28
C THR A 374 -17.16 3.85 8.49
N GLU A 375 -18.23 4.54 8.87
CA GLU A 375 -19.43 4.59 8.02
C GLU A 375 -19.12 5.46 6.80
N TRP A 376 -19.28 4.91 5.62
CA TRP A 376 -19.13 5.62 4.36
C TRP A 376 -20.21 5.21 3.37
N GLN A 377 -20.59 6.12 2.47
CA GLN A 377 -21.60 5.84 1.47
C GLN A 377 -20.94 5.59 0.12
N GLN A 378 -21.06 4.34 -0.37
CA GLN A 378 -20.62 4.02 -1.72
C GLN A 378 -21.45 4.82 -2.74
N ARG A 379 -20.75 5.44 -3.68
CA ARG A 379 -21.35 6.18 -4.78
C ARG A 379 -21.34 5.32 -6.03
N HIS A 380 -22.36 5.46 -6.86
CA HIS A 380 -22.52 4.74 -8.12
C HIS A 380 -22.64 5.78 -9.25
N PRO A 381 -21.51 6.19 -9.85
CA PRO A 381 -21.50 7.32 -10.77
C PRO A 381 -21.93 6.98 -12.20
N PHE A 382 -21.94 5.71 -12.58
CA PHE A 382 -22.23 5.30 -13.94
C PHE A 382 -23.70 5.03 -14.21
N LYS A 383 -24.07 5.17 -15.53
CA LYS A 383 -25.37 4.81 -16.05
C LYS A 383 -25.57 3.30 -16.04
#